data_62a5b4e4dda94d19bb77db4b9960b1a3
#
_entry.id   62a5b4e4dda94d19bb77db4b9960b1a3
#
_cell.length_a   1.000
_cell.length_b   1.000
_cell.length_c   1.000
_cell.angle_alpha   90.00
_cell.angle_beta   90.00
_cell.angle_gamma   90.00
#
_symmetry.space_group_name_H-M   'P 1'
#
loop_
_entity.id
_entity.type
_entity.pdbx_description
1 polymer ?
#
loop_
_entity_poly.entity_id
_entity_poly.type
_entity_poly.pdbx_seq_one_letter_code
_entity_poly.pdbx_strand_id
1 'polypeptide(L)'
;MKKNSKIYVISLVLLGLLASFSSTYAFWQGSVNASSNTNNQNIYIGSWDFEENTYVRRPRGIPEFVLGHYYPANTVVWYDGAFYITRGDGWQEGYPPSPDAYSAYNMITVNHQIGNTYYNNDVVYYEGCFYRVVDAGNANNHYPGTTMYGWYNMNSINFTSHQRFMKNDYTIYQGILYVSSIDNQEENSSTTPDSSKYWHIAGSMEYDLSIRYYANDIVAFNGLYYRAAWETIGSSPANTNPWGPWIKITISSYESGVTYSNGQIILYGGHQYKVMNSSLAANHAPGTITGAYKQIDTYTYTSNNTYLIGDVVMYNGQYWKAVNAENAQNNLPGTVKNAWNLLNTSDYQWFNTYNSGDYVVWHSKKYMVYDASRASLYAPNTEPRAWNIVNTFAYNNYTVYTPGVISGISIYNDVAYRAIQETVSNYPPIDPIPSNIYWTEY
;
A
#
# COMPACT_ATOMS: atom_id res chain seq x y z
N MET A 1 -43.09 18.02 -40.07
CA MET A 1 -41.93 17.25 -40.54
C MET A 1 -40.69 17.23 -39.63
N LYS A 2 -40.72 17.67 -38.35
CA LYS A 2 -39.56 17.65 -37.44
C LYS A 2 -39.47 16.47 -36.47
N LYS A 3 -40.48 15.61 -36.42
CA LYS A 3 -40.53 14.48 -35.49
C LYS A 3 -39.82 13.21 -35.99
N ASN A 4 -39.68 13.03 -37.29
CA ASN A 4 -39.09 11.82 -37.90
C ASN A 4 -37.56 11.84 -37.98
N SER A 5 -36.94 13.04 -38.02
CA SER A 5 -35.47 13.13 -38.12
C SER A 5 -34.73 12.62 -36.87
N LYS A 6 -35.30 12.84 -35.66
CA LYS A 6 -34.72 12.34 -34.43
C LYS A 6 -34.74 10.81 -34.29
N ILE A 7 -35.80 10.17 -34.84
CA ILE A 7 -35.92 8.72 -34.82
C ILE A 7 -34.88 8.09 -35.78
N TYR A 8 -34.63 8.70 -36.92
CA TYR A 8 -33.60 8.22 -37.87
C TYR A 8 -32.17 8.36 -37.29
N VAL A 9 -31.88 9.46 -36.59
CA VAL A 9 -30.57 9.66 -35.95
C VAL A 9 -30.34 8.66 -34.83
N ILE A 10 -31.36 8.40 -33.98
CA ILE A 10 -31.24 7.40 -32.92
C ILE A 10 -31.11 6.00 -33.50
N SER A 11 -31.83 5.66 -34.56
CA SER A 11 -31.73 4.39 -35.22
C SER A 11 -30.36 4.19 -35.88
N LEU A 12 -29.77 5.23 -36.49
CA LEU A 12 -28.43 5.18 -37.08
C LEU A 12 -27.34 4.99 -36.02
N VAL A 13 -27.46 5.68 -34.86
CA VAL A 13 -26.52 5.53 -33.75
C VAL A 13 -26.62 4.13 -33.11
N LEU A 14 -27.84 3.59 -32.98
CA LEU A 14 -28.03 2.22 -32.48
C LEU A 14 -27.47 1.17 -33.48
N LEU A 15 -27.68 1.37 -34.80
CA LEU A 15 -27.10 0.49 -35.81
C LEU A 15 -25.57 0.58 -35.83
N GLY A 16 -25.01 1.77 -35.65
CA GLY A 16 -23.56 1.97 -35.56
C GLY A 16 -22.95 1.28 -34.33
N LEU A 17 -23.61 1.36 -33.17
CA LEU A 17 -23.21 0.65 -31.96
C LEU A 17 -23.32 -0.87 -32.14
N LEU A 18 -24.43 -1.37 -32.68
CA LEU A 18 -24.60 -2.80 -32.96
C LEU A 18 -23.58 -3.33 -33.99
N ALA A 19 -23.23 -2.53 -35.01
CA ALA A 19 -22.21 -2.90 -35.98
C ALA A 19 -20.81 -2.93 -35.36
N SER A 20 -20.50 -2.04 -34.42
CA SER A 20 -19.22 -2.05 -33.69
C SER A 20 -19.10 -3.26 -32.76
N PHE A 21 -20.17 -3.64 -32.07
CA PHE A 21 -20.19 -4.86 -31.26
C PHE A 21 -20.09 -6.13 -32.09
N SER A 22 -20.79 -6.19 -33.25
CA SER A 22 -20.74 -7.35 -34.12
C SER A 22 -19.38 -7.50 -34.81
N SER A 23 -18.73 -6.39 -35.19
CA SER A 23 -17.38 -6.44 -35.78
C SER A 23 -16.32 -6.86 -34.76
N THR A 24 -16.44 -6.42 -33.50
CA THR A 24 -15.54 -6.85 -32.42
C THR A 24 -15.75 -8.34 -32.12
N TYR A 25 -17.01 -8.79 -32.07
CA TYR A 25 -17.31 -10.20 -31.82
C TYR A 25 -16.89 -11.09 -33.01
N ALA A 26 -17.11 -10.63 -34.23
CA ALA A 26 -16.66 -11.34 -35.43
C ALA A 26 -15.13 -11.40 -35.56
N PHE A 27 -14.44 -10.35 -35.16
CA PHE A 27 -12.97 -10.35 -35.08
C PHE A 27 -12.48 -11.37 -34.04
N TRP A 28 -13.13 -11.45 -32.88
CA TRP A 28 -12.83 -12.45 -31.86
C TRP A 28 -13.09 -13.88 -32.32
N GLN A 29 -14.26 -14.14 -32.91
CA GLN A 29 -14.55 -15.46 -33.46
C GLN A 29 -13.64 -15.82 -34.66
N GLY A 30 -13.31 -14.85 -35.50
CA GLY A 30 -12.40 -15.05 -36.62
C GLY A 30 -10.99 -15.40 -36.18
N SER A 31 -10.48 -14.73 -35.11
CA SER A 31 -9.15 -15.02 -34.58
C SER A 31 -9.08 -16.37 -33.83
N VAL A 32 -10.17 -16.77 -33.18
CA VAL A 32 -10.25 -18.08 -32.49
C VAL A 32 -10.42 -19.21 -33.53
N ASN A 33 -11.22 -19.01 -34.60
CA ASN A 33 -11.40 -20.02 -35.65
C ASN A 33 -10.20 -20.13 -36.60
N ALA A 34 -9.41 -19.06 -36.78
CA ALA A 34 -8.17 -19.14 -37.57
C ALA A 34 -7.09 -19.99 -36.88
N SER A 35 -7.17 -20.16 -35.54
CA SER A 35 -6.28 -21.04 -34.81
C SER A 35 -6.61 -22.52 -34.87
N SER A 36 -7.80 -22.88 -35.39
CA SER A 36 -8.25 -24.28 -35.47
C SER A 36 -7.91 -24.98 -36.80
N ASN A 37 -7.35 -24.28 -37.77
CA ASN A 37 -6.98 -24.86 -39.07
C ASN A 37 -5.51 -24.66 -39.36
N THR A 38 -4.83 -25.77 -39.39
CA THR A 38 -3.48 -26.05 -39.91
C THR A 38 -2.30 -25.92 -38.97
N ASN A 39 -1.66 -27.05 -38.77
CA ASN A 39 -0.37 -27.29 -38.15
C ASN A 39 -0.33 -26.93 -36.65
N ASN A 40 -0.01 -27.90 -35.86
CA ASN A 40 0.26 -27.89 -34.41
C ASN A 40 1.15 -26.73 -33.90
N GLN A 41 0.92 -25.52 -34.33
CA GLN A 41 1.43 -24.31 -33.73
C GLN A 41 0.35 -23.77 -32.77
N ASN A 42 0.50 -24.11 -31.52
CA ASN A 42 -0.28 -23.48 -30.45
C ASN A 42 -0.03 -21.98 -30.50
N ILE A 43 -1.03 -21.20 -30.90
CA ILE A 43 -1.01 -19.76 -30.64
C ILE A 43 -1.22 -19.60 -29.16
N TYR A 44 -0.17 -19.28 -28.46
CA TYR A 44 -0.26 -18.83 -27.08
C TYR A 44 -1.00 -17.47 -27.12
N ILE A 45 -2.27 -17.48 -26.80
CA ILE A 45 -2.93 -16.28 -26.34
C ILE A 45 -2.33 -16.05 -24.98
N GLY A 46 -1.29 -15.22 -24.91
CA GLY A 46 -0.74 -14.79 -23.63
C GLY A 46 -1.93 -14.36 -22.77
N SER A 47 -2.05 -14.89 -21.57
CA SER A 47 -3.14 -14.54 -20.69
C SER A 47 -3.20 -13.02 -20.59
N TRP A 48 -4.35 -12.44 -20.90
CA TRP A 48 -4.58 -11.00 -20.82
C TRP A 48 -4.55 -10.54 -19.37
N ASP A 49 -4.68 -11.46 -18.43
CA ASP A 49 -4.51 -11.29 -17.00
C ASP A 49 -3.17 -11.91 -16.57
N PHE A 50 -2.13 -11.10 -16.58
CA PHE A 50 -0.86 -11.45 -15.94
C PHE A 50 -0.93 -11.37 -14.40
N GLU A 51 -2.11 -11.30 -13.83
CA GLU A 51 -2.30 -11.20 -12.39
C GLU A 51 -1.98 -12.49 -11.65
N GLU A 52 -1.94 -13.61 -12.35
CA GLU A 52 -1.69 -14.93 -11.77
C GLU A 52 -0.65 -15.69 -12.58
N ASN A 53 0.13 -16.55 -11.93
CA ASN A 53 1.05 -17.49 -12.57
C ASN A 53 0.26 -18.61 -13.26
N THR A 54 -0.73 -18.25 -14.09
CA THR A 54 -1.52 -19.19 -14.86
C THR A 54 -0.88 -19.41 -16.22
N TYR A 55 -0.58 -20.63 -16.53
CA TYR A 55 -0.07 -21.06 -17.82
C TYR A 55 -1.09 -22.03 -18.44
N VAL A 56 -1.46 -21.78 -19.67
CA VAL A 56 -2.36 -22.68 -20.43
C VAL A 56 -1.71 -24.05 -20.64
N ARG A 57 -0.39 -24.12 -20.58
CA ARG A 57 0.39 -25.35 -20.73
C ARG A 57 1.48 -25.42 -19.67
N ARG A 58 1.66 -26.62 -19.13
CA ARG A 58 2.73 -26.92 -18.17
C ARG A 58 4.12 -26.66 -18.79
N PRO A 59 4.97 -25.84 -18.20
CA PRO A 59 6.36 -25.67 -18.65
C PRO A 59 7.17 -26.97 -18.47
N ARG A 60 8.12 -27.21 -19.34
CA ARG A 60 9.08 -28.29 -19.15
C ARG A 60 9.89 -28.06 -17.87
N GLY A 61 10.17 -29.10 -17.13
CA GLY A 61 10.91 -29.09 -15.86
C GLY A 61 9.98 -29.16 -14.66
N ILE A 62 8.90 -28.39 -14.59
CA ILE A 62 7.95 -28.47 -13.47
C ILE A 62 7.09 -29.74 -13.60
N PRO A 63 7.07 -30.62 -12.57
CA PRO A 63 6.23 -31.82 -12.60
C PRO A 63 4.74 -31.45 -12.55
N GLU A 64 3.93 -32.19 -13.28
CA GLU A 64 2.49 -32.20 -13.09
C GLU A 64 2.16 -32.96 -11.81
N PHE A 65 1.19 -32.44 -11.04
CA PHE A 65 0.74 -33.13 -9.84
C PHE A 65 0.12 -34.48 -10.20
N VAL A 66 0.55 -35.51 -9.48
CA VAL A 66 0.01 -36.88 -9.60
C VAL A 66 -0.47 -37.32 -8.23
N LEU A 67 -1.75 -37.68 -8.12
CA LEU A 67 -2.34 -38.18 -6.90
C LEU A 67 -1.63 -39.45 -6.44
N GLY A 68 -1.30 -39.53 -5.16
CA GLY A 68 -0.55 -40.68 -4.59
C GLY A 68 0.95 -40.60 -4.80
N HIS A 69 1.48 -39.57 -5.44
CA HIS A 69 2.92 -39.34 -5.57
C HIS A 69 3.45 -38.50 -4.40
N TYR A 70 4.57 -38.92 -3.84
CA TYR A 70 5.26 -38.16 -2.78
C TYR A 70 6.06 -36.99 -3.36
N TYR A 71 5.83 -35.82 -2.84
CA TYR A 71 6.60 -34.61 -3.16
C TYR A 71 7.29 -34.09 -1.89
N PRO A 72 8.62 -33.91 -1.89
CA PRO A 72 9.32 -33.26 -0.78
C PRO A 72 8.81 -31.84 -0.51
N ALA A 73 9.00 -31.34 0.71
CA ALA A 73 8.70 -29.96 1.04
C ALA A 73 9.39 -28.98 0.07
N ASN A 74 8.73 -27.88 -0.23
CA ASN A 74 9.19 -26.83 -1.16
C ASN A 74 9.34 -27.32 -2.63
N THR A 75 8.68 -28.40 -3.00
CA THR A 75 8.58 -28.81 -4.41
C THR A 75 7.49 -28.02 -5.10
N VAL A 76 7.82 -27.43 -6.25
CA VAL A 76 6.82 -26.78 -7.10
C VAL A 76 6.21 -27.80 -8.05
N VAL A 77 4.88 -27.85 -8.09
CA VAL A 77 4.09 -28.69 -9.00
C VAL A 77 3.13 -27.84 -9.80
N TRP A 78 2.75 -28.30 -10.98
CA TRP A 78 1.72 -27.69 -11.78
C TRP A 78 0.44 -28.54 -11.71
N TYR A 79 -0.71 -27.89 -11.46
CA TYR A 79 -2.00 -28.53 -11.39
C TYR A 79 -3.10 -27.56 -11.84
N ASP A 80 -3.97 -28.03 -12.75
CA ASP A 80 -5.15 -27.28 -13.24
C ASP A 80 -4.85 -25.82 -13.65
N GLY A 81 -3.75 -25.62 -14.38
CA GLY A 81 -3.39 -24.29 -14.90
C GLY A 81 -2.61 -23.40 -13.92
N ALA A 82 -2.34 -23.86 -12.70
CA ALA A 82 -1.66 -23.06 -11.68
C ALA A 82 -0.43 -23.78 -11.09
N PHE A 83 0.44 -23.01 -10.47
CA PHE A 83 1.61 -23.52 -9.74
C PHE A 83 1.32 -23.58 -8.24
N TYR A 84 1.74 -24.67 -7.64
CA TYR A 84 1.61 -24.90 -6.20
C TYR A 84 2.95 -25.33 -5.62
N ILE A 85 3.18 -24.94 -4.37
CA ILE A 85 4.34 -25.39 -3.59
C ILE A 85 3.90 -26.25 -2.42
N THR A 86 4.60 -27.36 -2.19
CA THR A 86 4.37 -28.26 -1.05
C THR A 86 4.80 -27.57 0.26
N ARG A 87 3.96 -27.66 1.30
CA ARG A 87 4.18 -27.03 2.61
C ARG A 87 5.01 -27.85 3.58
N GLY A 88 4.98 -29.18 3.46
CA GLY A 88 5.68 -30.08 4.34
C GLY A 88 5.83 -31.46 3.71
N ASP A 89 6.59 -32.33 4.34
CA ASP A 89 6.83 -33.68 3.88
C ASP A 89 5.65 -34.62 4.18
N GLY A 90 5.25 -35.45 3.24
CA GLY A 90 4.48 -36.65 3.46
C GLY A 90 2.96 -36.56 3.62
N TRP A 91 2.36 -35.34 3.60
CA TRP A 91 0.89 -35.17 3.73
C TRP A 91 0.19 -34.93 2.40
N GLN A 92 0.92 -34.89 1.30
CA GLN A 92 0.45 -34.46 -0.01
C GLN A 92 -0.12 -35.58 -0.86
N GLU A 93 0.08 -36.83 -0.45
CA GLU A 93 -0.26 -38.01 -1.28
C GLU A 93 -1.77 -38.18 -1.52
N GLY A 94 -2.61 -37.71 -0.60
CA GLY A 94 -4.03 -38.00 -0.60
C GLY A 94 -4.97 -36.95 -1.19
N TYR A 95 -4.50 -35.74 -1.47
CA TYR A 95 -5.37 -34.63 -1.88
C TYR A 95 -4.73 -33.79 -2.97
N PRO A 96 -5.52 -33.41 -4.02
CA PRO A 96 -5.01 -32.48 -5.02
C PRO A 96 -4.81 -31.08 -4.45
N PRO A 97 -3.92 -30.27 -5.05
CA PRO A 97 -3.82 -28.85 -4.74
C PRO A 97 -5.15 -28.14 -4.92
N SER A 98 -5.48 -27.21 -4.02
CA SER A 98 -6.70 -26.41 -4.09
C SER A 98 -6.43 -25.00 -3.57
N PRO A 99 -6.89 -23.94 -4.25
CA PRO A 99 -6.79 -22.58 -3.76
C PRO A 99 -7.82 -22.24 -2.66
N ASP A 100 -8.90 -23.04 -2.56
CA ASP A 100 -10.08 -22.72 -1.75
C ASP A 100 -10.17 -23.53 -0.44
N ALA A 101 -9.29 -24.50 -0.25
CA ALA A 101 -9.37 -25.43 0.88
C ALA A 101 -8.02 -25.56 1.56
N TYR A 102 -8.06 -25.97 2.83
CA TYR A 102 -6.89 -26.40 3.58
C TYR A 102 -6.18 -27.49 2.80
N SER A 103 -5.12 -27.13 2.13
CA SER A 103 -4.34 -28.01 1.27
C SER A 103 -2.92 -28.15 1.82
N ALA A 104 -2.31 -29.29 1.58
CA ALA A 104 -0.87 -29.47 1.81
C ALA A 104 -0.01 -28.63 0.83
N TYR A 105 -0.65 -27.86 -0.04
CA TYR A 105 -0.04 -27.03 -1.05
C TYR A 105 -0.47 -25.58 -0.89
N ASN A 106 0.47 -24.64 -1.06
CA ASN A 106 0.14 -23.24 -1.28
C ASN A 106 0.11 -22.95 -2.77
N MET A 107 -0.92 -22.30 -3.25
CA MET A 107 -0.94 -21.71 -4.59
C MET A 107 0.14 -20.60 -4.66
N ILE A 108 0.98 -20.64 -5.68
CA ILE A 108 2.04 -19.64 -5.86
C ILE A 108 1.46 -18.44 -6.59
N THR A 109 1.03 -17.46 -5.82
CA THR A 109 0.47 -16.20 -6.31
C THR A 109 0.73 -15.10 -5.27
N VAL A 110 0.76 -13.85 -5.72
CA VAL A 110 0.75 -12.71 -4.81
C VAL A 110 -0.68 -12.36 -4.38
N ASN A 111 -1.70 -12.83 -5.10
CA ASN A 111 -3.08 -12.63 -4.70
C ASN A 111 -3.41 -13.48 -3.46
N HIS A 112 -4.22 -12.93 -2.56
CA HIS A 112 -4.65 -13.68 -1.39
C HIS A 112 -5.45 -14.92 -1.79
N GLN A 113 -5.12 -16.07 -1.18
CA GLN A 113 -5.83 -17.34 -1.33
C GLN A 113 -6.20 -17.87 0.06
N ILE A 114 -7.47 -18.12 0.30
CA ILE A 114 -7.95 -18.55 1.63
C ILE A 114 -7.35 -19.88 2.08
N GLY A 115 -7.02 -20.77 1.15
CA GLY A 115 -6.39 -22.07 1.41
C GLY A 115 -4.89 -22.05 1.64
N ASN A 116 -4.21 -20.93 1.36
CA ASN A 116 -2.79 -20.80 1.58
C ASN A 116 -2.45 -20.65 3.06
N THR A 117 -1.29 -21.20 3.45
CA THR A 117 -0.67 -20.89 4.75
C THR A 117 0.27 -19.71 4.59
N TYR A 118 0.07 -18.72 5.40
CA TYR A 118 0.89 -17.51 5.43
C TYR A 118 1.76 -17.48 6.68
N TYR A 119 2.93 -16.85 6.55
CA TYR A 119 3.88 -16.61 7.63
C TYR A 119 4.01 -15.12 7.90
N ASN A 120 4.46 -14.76 9.08
CA ASN A 120 4.68 -13.35 9.44
C ASN A 120 5.61 -12.68 8.42
N ASN A 121 5.22 -11.48 7.97
CA ASN A 121 5.82 -10.68 6.91
C ASN A 121 5.52 -11.11 5.46
N ASP A 122 4.79 -12.21 5.23
CA ASP A 122 4.27 -12.47 3.89
C ASP A 122 3.40 -11.31 3.42
N VAL A 123 3.45 -11.04 2.12
CA VAL A 123 2.66 -9.97 1.51
C VAL A 123 1.74 -10.55 0.46
N VAL A 124 0.48 -10.16 0.52
CA VAL A 124 -0.55 -10.54 -0.46
C VAL A 124 -1.21 -9.31 -1.05
N TYR A 125 -1.78 -9.47 -2.24
CA TYR A 125 -2.64 -8.48 -2.87
C TYR A 125 -4.10 -8.91 -2.75
N TYR A 126 -4.95 -8.03 -2.22
CA TYR A 126 -6.38 -8.29 -2.04
C TYR A 126 -7.18 -6.98 -2.18
N GLU A 127 -8.24 -7.01 -2.98
CA GLU A 127 -9.15 -5.86 -3.20
C GLU A 127 -8.43 -4.54 -3.47
N GLY A 128 -7.43 -4.55 -4.35
CA GLY A 128 -6.74 -3.33 -4.75
C GLY A 128 -5.61 -2.87 -3.84
N CYS A 129 -5.36 -3.54 -2.72
CA CYS A 129 -4.33 -3.19 -1.75
C CYS A 129 -3.35 -4.34 -1.49
N PHE A 130 -2.13 -3.99 -1.09
CA PHE A 130 -1.19 -4.95 -0.53
C PHE A 130 -1.37 -5.04 0.99
N TYR A 131 -1.36 -6.25 1.50
CA TYR A 131 -1.44 -6.56 2.93
C TYR A 131 -0.24 -7.37 3.37
N ARG A 132 0.32 -7.01 4.50
CA ARG A 132 1.38 -7.77 5.17
C ARG A 132 0.81 -8.57 6.32
N VAL A 133 1.21 -9.82 6.43
CA VAL A 133 0.88 -10.65 7.59
C VAL A 133 1.65 -10.15 8.81
N VAL A 134 0.94 -9.77 9.86
CA VAL A 134 1.51 -9.36 11.15
C VAL A 134 1.37 -10.44 12.22
N ASP A 135 0.35 -11.28 12.10
CA ASP A 135 0.15 -12.45 12.92
C ASP A 135 -0.41 -13.60 12.06
N ALA A 136 0.42 -14.60 11.78
CA ALA A 136 0.08 -15.73 10.95
C ALA A 136 -1.07 -16.59 11.54
N GLY A 137 -1.18 -16.67 12.87
CA GLY A 137 -2.27 -17.39 13.54
C GLY A 137 -3.64 -16.78 13.26
N ASN A 138 -3.69 -15.45 13.22
CA ASN A 138 -4.90 -14.70 12.91
C ASN A 138 -5.12 -14.47 11.40
N ALA A 139 -4.07 -14.51 10.58
CA ALA A 139 -4.15 -14.30 9.14
C ALA A 139 -4.63 -15.54 8.38
N ASN A 140 -4.18 -16.73 8.81
CA ASN A 140 -4.50 -17.98 8.14
C ASN A 140 -6.01 -18.26 8.17
N ASN A 141 -6.56 -18.69 7.04
CA ASN A 141 -7.99 -18.97 6.81
C ASN A 141 -8.92 -17.78 6.93
N HIS A 142 -8.38 -16.57 6.88
CA HIS A 142 -9.17 -15.35 6.93
C HIS A 142 -8.75 -14.38 5.83
N TYR A 143 -9.74 -13.70 5.26
CA TYR A 143 -9.45 -12.63 4.29
C TYR A 143 -8.80 -11.43 4.99
N PRO A 144 -7.91 -10.72 4.28
CA PRO A 144 -7.39 -9.45 4.76
C PRO A 144 -8.51 -8.49 5.18
N GLY A 145 -8.37 -7.86 6.35
CA GLY A 145 -9.37 -6.94 6.90
C GLY A 145 -10.56 -7.60 7.62
N THR A 146 -10.63 -8.93 7.73
CA THR A 146 -11.76 -9.62 8.39
C THR A 146 -11.43 -10.16 9.78
N THR A 147 -10.17 -10.23 10.15
CA THR A 147 -9.71 -10.69 11.48
C THR A 147 -8.88 -9.67 12.20
N MET A 148 -8.96 -9.71 13.53
CA MET A 148 -8.14 -8.89 14.41
C MET A 148 -6.67 -9.23 14.22
N TYR A 149 -5.86 -8.21 13.96
CA TYR A 149 -4.39 -8.28 13.99
C TYR A 149 -3.69 -9.23 13.00
N GLY A 150 -4.43 -9.92 12.13
CA GLY A 150 -3.82 -10.82 11.15
C GLY A 150 -3.04 -10.06 10.07
N TRP A 151 -3.60 -8.97 9.62
CA TRP A 151 -3.18 -8.26 8.42
C TRP A 151 -2.95 -6.78 8.64
N TYR A 152 -1.93 -6.22 8.02
CA TYR A 152 -1.66 -4.78 7.95
C TYR A 152 -1.82 -4.29 6.50
N ASN A 153 -2.72 -3.33 6.27
CA ASN A 153 -2.87 -2.70 4.95
C ASN A 153 -1.70 -1.75 4.68
N MET A 154 -0.95 -2.02 3.62
CA MET A 154 0.27 -1.27 3.29
C MET A 154 0.01 -0.01 2.46
N ASN A 155 -1.14 0.08 1.78
CA ASN A 155 -1.39 1.12 0.79
C ASN A 155 -2.51 2.08 1.16
N SER A 156 -3.33 1.78 2.18
CA SER A 156 -4.48 2.60 2.54
C SER A 156 -4.40 3.05 3.99
N ILE A 157 -4.74 4.31 4.23
CA ILE A 157 -4.97 4.87 5.57
C ILE A 157 -6.47 4.98 5.89
N ASN A 158 -7.36 4.46 5.04
CA ASN A 158 -8.77 4.38 5.39
C ASN A 158 -8.96 3.43 6.57
N PHE A 159 -9.78 3.83 7.53
CA PHE A 159 -10.07 3.00 8.68
C PHE A 159 -10.72 1.69 8.25
N THR A 160 -10.13 0.60 8.67
CA THR A 160 -10.73 -0.73 8.60
C THR A 160 -10.76 -1.30 10.00
N SER A 161 -11.91 -1.82 10.43
CA SER A 161 -11.99 -2.60 11.64
C SER A 161 -10.99 -3.76 11.57
N HIS A 162 -10.39 -4.16 12.68
CA HIS A 162 -9.43 -5.26 12.75
C HIS A 162 -8.00 -4.94 12.25
N GLN A 163 -7.72 -3.74 11.78
CA GLN A 163 -6.34 -3.31 11.50
C GLN A 163 -5.64 -2.90 12.79
N ARG A 164 -4.34 -3.21 12.88
CA ARG A 164 -3.49 -2.75 13.96
C ARG A 164 -2.96 -1.36 13.65
N PHE A 165 -3.11 -0.44 14.60
CA PHE A 165 -2.57 0.90 14.52
C PHE A 165 -1.53 1.13 15.60
N MET A 166 -0.51 1.91 15.29
CA MET A 166 0.52 2.34 16.22
C MET A 166 0.30 3.80 16.60
N LYS A 167 0.93 4.25 17.68
CA LYS A 167 0.89 5.66 18.07
C LYS A 167 1.39 6.55 16.92
N ASN A 168 0.67 7.62 16.66
CA ASN A 168 0.86 8.56 15.56
C ASN A 168 0.54 8.00 14.15
N ASP A 169 -0.06 6.80 14.06
CA ASP A 169 -0.66 6.39 12.79
C ASP A 169 -1.89 7.25 12.48
N TYR A 170 -2.07 7.53 11.21
CA TYR A 170 -3.22 8.25 10.71
C TYR A 170 -4.23 7.31 10.10
N THR A 171 -5.51 7.64 10.24
CA THR A 171 -6.60 6.94 9.55
C THR A 171 -7.68 7.91 9.12
N ILE A 172 -8.36 7.58 8.02
CA ILE A 172 -9.52 8.33 7.54
C ILE A 172 -10.78 7.53 7.88
N TYR A 173 -11.69 8.16 8.59
CA TYR A 173 -13.00 7.60 8.88
C TYR A 173 -14.08 8.64 8.58
N GLN A 174 -15.07 8.28 7.76
CA GLN A 174 -16.14 9.18 7.29
C GLN A 174 -15.62 10.52 6.71
N GLY A 175 -14.47 10.48 6.02
CA GLY A 175 -13.86 11.66 5.41
C GLY A 175 -13.09 12.57 6.37
N ILE A 176 -13.00 12.21 7.66
CA ILE A 176 -12.23 12.92 8.68
C ILE A 176 -10.92 12.19 8.93
N LEU A 177 -9.82 12.92 9.02
CA LEU A 177 -8.51 12.39 9.36
C LEU A 177 -8.35 12.32 10.88
N TYR A 178 -8.02 11.15 11.39
CA TYR A 178 -7.72 10.87 12.79
C TYR A 178 -6.27 10.46 12.97
N VAL A 179 -5.72 10.71 14.16
CA VAL A 179 -4.40 10.26 14.58
C VAL A 179 -4.50 9.42 15.86
N SER A 180 -3.82 8.29 15.90
CA SER A 180 -3.79 7.41 17.07
C SER A 180 -2.94 8.01 18.20
N SER A 181 -3.47 8.04 19.39
CA SER A 181 -2.79 8.54 20.59
C SER A 181 -1.97 7.47 21.32
N ILE A 182 -2.18 6.19 21.01
CA ILE A 182 -1.49 5.05 21.64
C ILE A 182 -1.14 3.97 20.62
N ASP A 183 -0.23 3.07 21.01
CA ASP A 183 0.00 1.81 20.36
C ASP A 183 -1.18 0.87 20.63
N ASN A 184 -2.04 0.73 19.64
CA ASN A 184 -3.35 0.20 19.82
C ASN A 184 -3.40 -1.28 19.51
N GLN A 185 -3.23 -2.11 20.49
CA GLN A 185 -3.14 -3.55 20.29
C GLN A 185 -4.41 -4.32 20.64
N GLU A 186 -5.28 -3.83 21.49
CA GLU A 186 -6.28 -4.70 22.10
C GLU A 186 -7.73 -4.20 22.06
N GLU A 187 -8.01 -2.90 21.87
CA GLU A 187 -9.36 -2.38 22.08
C GLU A 187 -10.07 -1.86 20.82
N ASN A 188 -9.43 -1.79 19.67
CA ASN A 188 -9.94 -1.04 18.53
C ASN A 188 -10.51 -1.83 17.38
N SER A 189 -10.69 -3.10 17.52
CA SER A 189 -11.31 -3.90 16.47
C SER A 189 -12.82 -3.68 16.35
N SER A 190 -13.44 -3.14 17.40
CA SER A 190 -14.89 -2.93 17.45
C SER A 190 -15.30 -1.46 17.62
N THR A 191 -14.36 -0.53 17.85
CA THR A 191 -14.67 0.89 18.05
C THR A 191 -14.14 1.73 16.88
N THR A 192 -15.03 2.53 16.30
CA THR A 192 -14.68 3.46 15.23
C THR A 192 -13.91 4.66 15.79
N PRO A 193 -13.08 5.35 14.97
CA PRO A 193 -12.31 6.51 15.42
C PRO A 193 -13.14 7.61 16.08
N ASP A 194 -14.36 7.82 15.66
CA ASP A 194 -15.30 8.81 16.22
C ASP A 194 -15.89 8.42 17.56
N SER A 195 -15.79 7.16 17.95
CA SER A 195 -16.33 6.61 19.21
C SER A 195 -15.25 6.13 20.18
N SER A 196 -13.98 6.19 19.79
CA SER A 196 -12.87 5.64 20.56
C SER A 196 -12.04 6.73 21.24
N LYS A 197 -11.75 6.53 22.53
CA LYS A 197 -10.87 7.40 23.35
C LYS A 197 -9.40 7.48 22.89
N TYR A 198 -9.03 6.71 21.89
CA TYR A 198 -7.64 6.60 21.44
C TYR A 198 -7.35 7.35 20.16
N TRP A 199 -8.37 7.99 19.59
CA TRP A 199 -8.24 8.73 18.36
C TRP A 199 -8.52 10.20 18.56
N HIS A 200 -7.68 11.05 17.99
CA HIS A 200 -7.90 12.49 17.91
C HIS A 200 -8.16 12.88 16.45
N ILE A 201 -9.05 13.85 16.25
CA ILE A 201 -9.17 14.49 14.94
C ILE A 201 -7.86 15.23 14.66
N ALA A 202 -7.19 14.89 13.56
CA ALA A 202 -5.96 15.55 13.16
C ALA A 202 -6.22 17.04 12.89
N GLY A 203 -5.35 17.91 13.41
CA GLY A 203 -5.50 19.36 13.28
C GLY A 203 -6.63 19.96 14.12
N SER A 204 -7.26 19.22 15.02
CA SER A 204 -8.20 19.77 16.02
C SER A 204 -7.54 19.88 17.38
N MET A 205 -7.82 20.97 18.06
CA MET A 205 -7.44 21.15 19.47
C MET A 205 -8.66 21.17 20.38
N GLU A 206 -9.86 20.97 19.87
CA GLU A 206 -11.07 20.97 20.70
C GLU A 206 -11.03 19.83 21.71
N TYR A 207 -11.34 20.15 22.96
CA TYR A 207 -11.40 19.16 24.03
C TYR A 207 -12.57 18.20 23.83
N ASP A 208 -12.29 16.92 23.97
CA ASP A 208 -13.29 15.86 23.97
C ASP A 208 -13.14 14.99 25.24
N LEU A 209 -14.24 14.81 25.97
CA LEU A 209 -14.26 14.07 27.23
C LEU A 209 -13.90 12.59 27.08
N SER A 210 -14.15 12.03 25.91
CA SER A 210 -13.91 10.62 25.58
C SER A 210 -12.44 10.34 25.24
N ILE A 211 -11.65 11.35 24.92
CA ILE A 211 -10.28 11.23 24.44
C ILE A 211 -9.30 11.14 25.61
N ARG A 212 -8.23 10.36 25.42
CA ARG A 212 -7.08 10.29 26.32
C ARG A 212 -6.04 11.32 25.90
N TYR A 213 -5.68 12.18 26.84
CA TYR A 213 -4.65 13.21 26.69
C TYR A 213 -3.41 12.85 27.50
N TYR A 214 -2.25 13.18 26.99
CA TYR A 214 -0.97 12.96 27.63
C TYR A 214 -0.37 14.25 28.18
N ALA A 215 0.60 14.15 29.06
CA ALA A 215 1.31 15.31 29.60
C ALA A 215 1.80 16.23 28.47
N ASN A 216 1.51 17.51 28.60
CA ASN A 216 1.77 18.60 27.66
C ASN A 216 0.85 18.67 26.42
N ASP A 217 -0.15 17.80 26.26
CA ASP A 217 -1.18 18.00 25.26
C ASP A 217 -1.94 19.30 25.58
N ILE A 218 -2.27 20.05 24.53
CA ILE A 218 -2.99 21.33 24.65
C ILE A 218 -4.34 21.16 23.98
N VAL A 219 -5.38 21.62 24.68
CA VAL A 219 -6.77 21.61 24.20
C VAL A 219 -7.40 22.98 24.31
N ALA A 220 -8.36 23.24 23.42
CA ALA A 220 -9.29 24.35 23.52
C ALA A 220 -10.59 23.87 24.17
N PHE A 221 -11.09 24.60 25.16
CA PHE A 221 -12.35 24.30 25.84
C PHE A 221 -13.04 25.61 26.24
N ASN A 222 -14.26 25.82 25.73
CA ASN A 222 -15.04 27.05 25.96
C ASN A 222 -14.25 28.34 25.64
N GLY A 223 -13.48 28.34 24.56
CA GLY A 223 -12.69 29.51 24.12
C GLY A 223 -11.43 29.77 24.97
N LEU A 224 -11.11 28.88 25.90
CA LEU A 224 -9.90 28.94 26.74
C LEU A 224 -8.99 27.75 26.41
N TYR A 225 -7.70 27.91 26.70
CA TYR A 225 -6.71 26.87 26.43
C TYR A 225 -6.17 26.24 27.71
N TYR A 226 -5.96 24.93 27.65
CA TYR A 226 -5.49 24.15 28.77
C TYR A 226 -4.39 23.16 28.31
N ARG A 227 -3.41 22.96 29.19
CA ARG A 227 -2.35 21.99 29.00
C ARG A 227 -2.50 20.85 30.00
N ALA A 228 -2.44 19.63 29.55
CA ALA A 228 -2.43 18.48 30.43
C ALA A 228 -1.11 18.43 31.24
N ALA A 229 -1.23 18.34 32.55
CA ALA A 229 -0.07 18.20 33.49
C ALA A 229 0.44 16.76 33.52
N TRP A 230 -0.47 15.79 33.31
CA TRP A 230 -0.21 14.35 33.23
C TRP A 230 -1.29 13.69 32.39
N GLU A 231 -1.11 12.39 32.15
CA GLU A 231 -2.08 11.59 31.39
C GLU A 231 -3.47 11.64 32.03
N THR A 232 -4.49 11.96 31.27
CA THR A 232 -5.88 12.09 31.74
C THR A 232 -6.89 11.66 30.68
N ILE A 233 -8.04 11.16 31.16
CA ILE A 233 -9.23 10.86 30.38
C ILE A 233 -10.46 11.15 31.26
N GLY A 234 -11.56 11.60 30.65
CA GLY A 234 -12.81 11.84 31.37
C GLY A 234 -12.79 13.02 32.36
N SER A 235 -11.71 13.78 32.43
CA SER A 235 -11.57 14.95 33.32
C SER A 235 -11.71 16.22 32.52
N SER A 236 -12.83 16.95 32.73
CA SER A 236 -13.05 18.22 32.02
C SER A 236 -12.10 19.33 32.45
N PRO A 237 -11.58 20.16 31.52
CA PRO A 237 -10.85 21.38 31.83
C PRO A 237 -11.67 22.41 32.63
N ALA A 238 -13.00 22.32 32.62
CA ALA A 238 -13.85 23.14 33.47
C ALA A 238 -13.73 22.85 34.96
N ASN A 239 -13.14 21.73 35.33
CA ASN A 239 -12.97 21.39 36.76
C ASN A 239 -11.90 22.31 37.38
N THR A 240 -12.34 23.20 38.24
CA THR A 240 -11.52 24.22 38.90
C THR A 240 -10.63 23.65 40.04
N ASN A 241 -10.53 22.32 40.16
CA ASN A 241 -9.65 21.69 41.14
C ASN A 241 -8.19 22.09 40.86
N PRO A 242 -7.52 22.81 41.76
CA PRO A 242 -6.11 23.22 41.56
C PRO A 242 -5.14 22.03 41.48
N TRP A 243 -5.57 20.85 41.89
CA TRP A 243 -4.86 19.58 41.79
C TRP A 243 -5.38 18.71 40.62
N GLY A 244 -6.14 19.30 39.70
CA GLY A 244 -6.65 18.61 38.49
C GLY A 244 -5.57 18.44 37.44
N PRO A 245 -5.86 17.60 36.42
CA PRO A 245 -4.89 17.32 35.33
C PRO A 245 -4.71 18.49 34.37
N TRP A 246 -5.53 19.54 34.46
CA TRP A 246 -5.53 20.63 33.50
C TRP A 246 -4.99 21.92 34.06
N ILE A 247 -3.99 22.48 33.41
CA ILE A 247 -3.42 23.79 33.73
C ILE A 247 -3.96 24.76 32.66
N LYS A 248 -4.73 25.77 33.10
CA LYS A 248 -5.14 26.85 32.20
C LYS A 248 -3.90 27.60 31.71
N ILE A 249 -3.81 27.79 30.41
CA ILE A 249 -2.72 28.55 29.79
C ILE A 249 -3.30 29.75 29.02
N THR A 250 -2.48 30.78 28.86
CA THR A 250 -2.80 31.91 28.00
C THR A 250 -2.05 31.71 26.68
N ILE A 251 -2.78 31.70 25.56
CA ILE A 251 -2.18 31.77 24.24
C ILE A 251 -2.18 33.24 23.82
N SER A 252 -0.98 33.77 23.65
CA SER A 252 -0.80 35.16 23.22
C SER A 252 -1.10 35.30 21.72
N SER A 253 -1.71 36.41 21.33
CA SER A 253 -1.74 36.78 19.92
C SER A 253 -0.34 37.16 19.45
N TYR A 254 -0.08 36.94 18.16
CA TYR A 254 1.17 37.38 17.55
C TYR A 254 1.28 38.91 17.58
N GLU A 255 2.44 39.41 18.00
CA GLU A 255 2.82 40.80 17.95
C GLU A 255 4.20 40.93 17.29
N SER A 256 4.33 41.86 16.35
CA SER A 256 5.59 42.13 15.67
C SER A 256 6.64 42.66 16.67
N GLY A 257 7.86 42.16 16.58
CA GLY A 257 8.96 42.56 17.46
C GLY A 257 8.98 41.85 18.82
N VAL A 258 8.02 40.98 19.11
CA VAL A 258 8.04 40.12 20.31
C VAL A 258 8.81 38.85 20.05
N THR A 259 9.68 38.46 20.98
CA THR A 259 10.41 37.20 20.94
C THR A 259 9.58 36.09 21.56
N TYR A 260 9.37 35.01 20.82
CA TYR A 260 8.67 33.81 21.24
C TYR A 260 9.63 32.66 21.44
N SER A 261 9.36 31.80 22.43
CA SER A 261 10.16 30.62 22.71
C SER A 261 9.76 29.44 21.82
N ASN A 262 10.70 28.56 21.47
CA ASN A 262 10.42 27.30 20.77
C ASN A 262 9.35 26.50 21.54
N GLY A 263 8.37 25.96 20.79
CA GLY A 263 7.26 25.20 21.34
C GLY A 263 6.09 26.07 21.86
N GLN A 264 6.26 27.39 22.00
CA GLN A 264 5.19 28.30 22.39
C GLN A 264 4.08 28.30 21.32
N ILE A 265 2.83 28.33 21.76
CA ILE A 265 1.68 28.48 20.85
C ILE A 265 1.22 29.92 20.85
N ILE A 266 0.93 30.45 19.67
CA ILE A 266 0.45 31.82 19.42
C ILE A 266 -0.74 31.82 18.48
N LEU A 267 -1.56 32.85 18.56
CA LEU A 267 -2.69 33.09 17.67
C LEU A 267 -2.32 34.13 16.60
N TYR A 268 -2.61 33.87 15.34
CA TYR A 268 -2.43 34.78 14.25
C TYR A 268 -3.44 34.52 13.14
N GLY A 269 -4.16 35.55 12.69
CA GLY A 269 -5.13 35.44 11.59
C GLY A 269 -6.26 34.43 11.87
N GLY A 270 -6.60 34.20 13.14
CA GLY A 270 -7.61 33.21 13.53
C GLY A 270 -7.09 31.76 13.64
N HIS A 271 -5.80 31.54 13.39
CA HIS A 271 -5.16 30.24 13.42
C HIS A 271 -4.14 30.11 14.56
N GLN A 272 -3.86 28.86 14.93
CA GLN A 272 -2.92 28.53 16.00
C GLN A 272 -1.61 28.04 15.42
N TYR A 273 -0.52 28.60 15.89
CA TYR A 273 0.82 28.30 15.43
C TYR A 273 1.75 27.91 16.57
N LYS A 274 2.48 26.84 16.40
CA LYS A 274 3.58 26.46 17.28
C LYS A 274 4.88 27.04 16.76
N VAL A 275 5.63 27.72 17.62
CA VAL A 275 6.95 28.25 17.30
C VAL A 275 7.92 27.07 17.13
N MET A 276 8.50 26.95 15.95
CA MET A 276 9.47 25.89 15.63
C MET A 276 10.92 26.37 15.75
N ASN A 277 11.15 27.64 15.40
CA ASN A 277 12.46 28.29 15.51
C ASN A 277 12.28 29.74 15.99
N SER A 278 12.67 30.00 17.24
CA SER A 278 12.51 31.32 17.88
C SER A 278 13.27 32.44 17.19
N SER A 279 14.45 32.16 16.60
CA SER A 279 15.25 33.16 15.90
C SER A 279 14.60 33.60 14.59
N LEU A 280 14.00 32.67 13.86
CA LEU A 280 13.21 32.98 12.65
C LEU A 280 11.88 33.65 13.02
N ALA A 281 11.24 33.18 14.08
CA ALA A 281 9.96 33.69 14.55
C ALA A 281 10.02 35.15 15.01
N ALA A 282 11.16 35.60 15.54
CA ALA A 282 11.34 36.97 16.04
C ALA A 282 11.12 38.07 14.95
N ASN A 283 11.41 37.74 13.71
CA ASN A 283 11.40 38.73 12.63
C ASN A 283 10.33 38.47 11.53
N HIS A 284 9.55 37.40 11.70
CA HIS A 284 8.60 36.98 10.67
C HIS A 284 7.25 36.63 11.27
N ALA A 285 6.16 37.09 10.67
CA ALA A 285 4.83 36.67 11.06
C ALA A 285 4.57 35.20 10.70
N PRO A 286 3.67 34.51 11.44
CA PRO A 286 3.27 33.14 11.07
C PRO A 286 2.77 33.05 9.61
N GLY A 287 3.13 31.98 8.90
CA GLY A 287 2.75 31.76 7.52
C GLY A 287 3.54 32.57 6.47
N THR A 288 4.54 33.36 6.86
CA THR A 288 5.33 34.17 5.90
C THR A 288 6.60 33.46 5.43
N ILE A 289 7.20 32.64 6.27
CA ILE A 289 8.37 31.83 5.93
C ILE A 289 8.26 30.42 6.52
N THR A 290 8.92 29.47 5.86
CA THR A 290 9.06 28.09 6.36
C THR A 290 10.06 28.03 7.52
N GLY A 291 9.91 27.05 8.41
CA GLY A 291 10.83 26.80 9.52
C GLY A 291 10.60 27.66 10.77
N ALA A 292 9.89 28.77 10.70
CA ALA A 292 9.59 29.63 11.85
C ALA A 292 8.45 29.06 12.70
N TYR A 293 7.36 28.71 12.04
CA TYR A 293 6.12 28.29 12.70
C TYR A 293 5.50 27.08 12.02
N LYS A 294 4.80 26.25 12.82
CA LYS A 294 3.93 25.18 12.34
C LYS A 294 2.50 25.53 12.71
N GLN A 295 1.61 25.65 11.71
CA GLN A 295 0.17 25.74 11.94
C GLN A 295 -0.32 24.38 12.45
N ILE A 296 -1.07 24.37 13.55
CA ILE A 296 -1.42 23.14 14.29
C ILE A 296 -2.93 22.87 14.35
N ASP A 297 -3.74 23.79 13.86
CA ASP A 297 -5.21 23.71 13.88
C ASP A 297 -5.79 23.28 12.53
N THR A 298 -4.98 22.68 11.66
CA THR A 298 -5.42 22.14 10.36
C THR A 298 -4.54 21.00 9.91
N TYR A 299 -5.11 20.10 9.13
CA TYR A 299 -4.37 19.11 8.32
C TYR A 299 -4.39 19.45 6.81
N THR A 300 -4.98 20.59 6.42
CA THR A 300 -4.89 21.05 5.04
C THR A 300 -3.48 21.61 4.78
N TYR A 301 -2.92 21.27 3.63
CA TYR A 301 -1.62 21.83 3.22
C TYR A 301 -1.70 23.35 3.12
N THR A 302 -0.76 24.02 3.75
CA THR A 302 -0.56 25.48 3.65
C THR A 302 0.87 25.78 3.27
N SER A 303 1.07 26.73 2.34
CA SER A 303 2.41 27.21 1.97
C SER A 303 3.07 27.90 3.17
N ASN A 304 4.40 27.89 3.20
CA ASN A 304 5.20 28.50 4.27
C ASN A 304 4.94 27.89 5.68
N ASN A 305 4.27 26.75 5.77
CA ASN A 305 4.15 26.01 7.01
C ASN A 305 5.39 25.13 7.24
N THR A 306 5.70 24.82 8.48
CA THR A 306 6.75 23.88 8.83
C THR A 306 6.18 22.48 8.92
N TYR A 307 6.69 21.58 8.09
CA TYR A 307 6.30 20.17 8.09
C TYR A 307 7.41 19.29 8.63
N LEU A 308 7.04 18.30 9.43
CA LEU A 308 7.95 17.30 9.97
C LEU A 308 7.75 15.98 9.22
N ILE A 309 8.77 15.12 9.21
CA ILE A 309 8.65 13.76 8.68
C ILE A 309 7.51 13.03 9.40
N GLY A 310 6.61 12.43 8.63
CA GLY A 310 5.43 11.74 9.14
C GLY A 310 4.17 12.59 9.19
N ASP A 311 4.24 13.93 9.08
CA ASP A 311 3.05 14.77 9.00
C ASP A 311 2.19 14.36 7.79
N VAL A 312 0.89 14.29 8.02
CA VAL A 312 -0.09 14.01 6.95
C VAL A 312 -0.92 15.25 6.69
N VAL A 313 -1.05 15.60 5.42
CA VAL A 313 -1.84 16.75 4.97
C VAL A 313 -2.82 16.34 3.89
N MET A 314 -3.91 17.11 3.77
CA MET A 314 -4.82 17.06 2.62
C MET A 314 -4.44 18.16 1.63
N TYR A 315 -4.23 17.77 0.37
CA TYR A 315 -3.97 18.69 -0.73
C TYR A 315 -4.67 18.21 -2.00
N ASN A 316 -5.46 19.07 -2.64
CA ASN A 316 -6.26 18.74 -3.83
C ASN A 316 -7.15 17.49 -3.65
N GLY A 317 -7.76 17.34 -2.47
CA GLY A 317 -8.63 16.19 -2.17
C GLY A 317 -7.90 14.86 -1.93
N GLN A 318 -6.58 14.87 -1.89
CA GLN A 318 -5.75 13.70 -1.64
C GLN A 318 -4.94 13.87 -0.35
N TYR A 319 -4.57 12.74 0.27
CA TYR A 319 -3.78 12.73 1.49
C TYR A 319 -2.31 12.42 1.17
N TRP A 320 -1.43 13.19 1.81
CA TRP A 320 0.01 13.17 1.55
C TRP A 320 0.78 13.10 2.85
N LYS A 321 1.78 12.24 2.92
CA LYS A 321 2.67 12.08 4.07
C LYS A 321 4.03 12.69 3.75
N ALA A 322 4.51 13.60 4.58
CA ALA A 322 5.86 14.16 4.46
C ALA A 322 6.91 13.08 4.75
N VAL A 323 7.83 12.88 3.82
CA VAL A 323 8.92 11.90 3.94
C VAL A 323 10.28 12.54 4.11
N ASN A 324 10.40 13.82 3.78
CA ASN A 324 11.57 14.66 4.03
C ASN A 324 11.10 16.07 4.40
N ALA A 325 11.46 16.52 5.59
CA ALA A 325 10.99 17.79 6.14
C ALA A 325 11.41 19.01 5.31
N GLU A 326 12.67 19.05 4.86
CA GLU A 326 13.21 20.16 4.06
C GLU A 326 12.50 20.26 2.70
N ASN A 327 12.38 19.13 2.00
CA ASN A 327 11.70 19.09 0.71
C ASN A 327 10.20 19.37 0.85
N ALA A 328 9.54 18.84 1.89
CA ALA A 328 8.11 19.05 2.12
C ALA A 328 7.75 20.52 2.41
N GLN A 329 8.63 21.25 3.10
CA GLN A 329 8.43 22.66 3.40
C GLN A 329 8.52 23.54 2.15
N ASN A 330 9.35 23.17 1.18
CA ASN A 330 9.69 24.00 0.03
C ASN A 330 8.94 23.59 -1.25
N ASN A 331 8.22 22.47 -1.25
CA ASN A 331 7.58 21.95 -2.44
C ASN A 331 6.13 21.50 -2.18
N LEU A 332 5.27 21.80 -3.15
CA LEU A 332 3.89 21.32 -3.14
C LEU A 332 3.84 19.77 -3.21
N PRO A 333 2.85 19.15 -2.55
CA PRO A 333 2.62 17.71 -2.70
C PRO A 333 2.50 17.29 -4.17
N GLY A 334 3.21 16.22 -4.56
CA GLY A 334 3.20 15.66 -5.91
C GLY A 334 4.09 16.37 -6.95
N THR A 335 4.87 17.38 -6.57
CA THR A 335 5.69 18.16 -7.54
C THR A 335 7.14 17.71 -7.63
N VAL A 336 7.69 17.15 -6.57
CA VAL A 336 9.08 16.67 -6.53
C VAL A 336 9.18 15.34 -5.79
N LYS A 337 10.24 14.57 -6.13
CA LYS A 337 10.57 13.34 -5.39
C LYS A 337 11.06 13.66 -3.98
N ASN A 338 10.90 12.68 -3.08
CA ASN A 338 11.41 12.76 -1.71
C ASN A 338 10.87 13.96 -0.90
N ALA A 339 9.69 14.47 -1.20
CA ALA A 339 9.02 15.47 -0.39
C ALA A 339 7.80 14.86 0.29
N TRP A 340 6.90 14.35 -0.51
CA TRP A 340 5.59 13.84 -0.09
C TRP A 340 5.28 12.52 -0.75
N ASN A 341 4.77 11.56 0.02
CA ASN A 341 4.18 10.34 -0.51
C ASN A 341 2.65 10.50 -0.58
N LEU A 342 2.09 10.20 -1.75
CA LEU A 342 0.65 10.06 -1.91
C LEU A 342 0.20 8.80 -1.16
N LEU A 343 -0.85 8.94 -0.35
CA LEU A 343 -1.47 7.85 0.40
C LEU A 343 -2.70 7.30 -0.33
N ASN A 344 -3.26 6.19 0.16
CA ASN A 344 -4.46 5.54 -0.40
C ASN A 344 -4.31 5.11 -1.87
N THR A 345 -3.13 4.65 -2.26
CA THR A 345 -2.90 4.06 -3.58
C THR A 345 -1.89 2.93 -3.50
N SER A 346 -2.14 1.86 -4.24
CA SER A 346 -1.17 0.80 -4.52
C SER A 346 -0.39 1.07 -5.81
N ASP A 347 -0.83 2.02 -6.62
CA ASP A 347 -0.20 2.34 -7.90
C ASP A 347 1.14 3.06 -7.69
N TYR A 348 2.11 2.71 -8.54
CA TYR A 348 3.39 3.40 -8.56
C TYR A 348 3.21 4.90 -8.83
N GLN A 349 3.83 5.71 -7.99
CA GLN A 349 3.89 7.16 -8.14
C GLN A 349 5.34 7.60 -8.28
N TRP A 350 5.67 8.30 -9.34
CA TRP A 350 7.07 8.70 -9.64
C TRP A 350 7.70 9.62 -8.58
N PHE A 351 6.88 10.33 -7.83
CA PHE A 351 7.30 11.25 -6.77
C PHE A 351 7.36 10.61 -5.38
N ASN A 352 6.75 9.43 -5.19
CA ASN A 352 6.80 8.72 -3.91
C ASN A 352 8.22 8.21 -3.61
N THR A 353 8.53 8.15 -2.32
CA THR A 353 9.70 7.46 -1.80
C THR A 353 9.30 6.05 -1.40
N TYR A 354 10.08 5.08 -1.83
CA TYR A 354 9.84 3.67 -1.57
C TYR A 354 10.99 3.05 -0.78
N ASN A 355 10.67 2.13 0.13
CA ASN A 355 11.65 1.36 0.88
C ASN A 355 11.77 -0.05 0.29
N SER A 356 12.92 -0.72 0.50
CA SER A 356 13.07 -2.12 0.10
C SER A 356 11.99 -2.97 0.79
N GLY A 357 11.32 -3.81 -0.01
CA GLY A 357 10.16 -4.59 0.43
C GLY A 357 8.81 -3.89 0.34
N ASP A 358 8.74 -2.64 -0.15
CA ASP A 358 7.47 -2.02 -0.54
C ASP A 358 6.94 -2.62 -1.84
N TYR A 359 5.62 -2.59 -2.00
CA TYR A 359 4.93 -3.16 -3.16
C TYR A 359 4.11 -2.11 -3.88
N VAL A 360 4.11 -2.20 -5.21
CA VAL A 360 3.31 -1.32 -6.08
C VAL A 360 2.71 -2.08 -7.25
N VAL A 361 1.64 -1.51 -7.80
CA VAL A 361 1.08 -1.88 -9.11
C VAL A 361 1.60 -0.90 -10.15
N TRP A 362 2.10 -1.41 -11.27
CA TRP A 362 2.54 -0.62 -12.41
C TRP A 362 2.15 -1.32 -13.71
N HIS A 363 1.33 -0.67 -14.55
CA HIS A 363 0.80 -1.25 -15.79
C HIS A 363 0.18 -2.65 -15.56
N SER A 364 -0.71 -2.75 -14.57
CA SER A 364 -1.40 -3.98 -14.15
C SER A 364 -0.49 -5.12 -13.66
N LYS A 365 0.80 -4.86 -13.48
CA LYS A 365 1.76 -5.82 -12.91
C LYS A 365 2.16 -5.39 -11.51
N LYS A 366 2.48 -6.37 -10.68
CA LYS A 366 2.83 -6.16 -9.28
C LYS A 366 4.34 -6.27 -9.10
N TYR A 367 4.92 -5.30 -8.41
CA TYR A 367 6.36 -5.19 -8.21
C TYR A 367 6.68 -4.98 -6.74
N MET A 368 7.78 -5.55 -6.31
CA MET A 368 8.40 -5.31 -5.01
C MET A 368 9.69 -4.52 -5.21
N VAL A 369 9.91 -3.53 -4.37
CA VAL A 369 11.19 -2.81 -4.32
C VAL A 369 12.29 -3.74 -3.86
N TYR A 370 13.28 -3.98 -4.71
CA TYR A 370 14.47 -4.72 -4.36
C TYR A 370 15.54 -3.80 -3.73
N ASP A 371 15.87 -2.70 -4.41
CA ASP A 371 16.81 -1.69 -3.95
C ASP A 371 16.13 -0.30 -3.92
N ALA A 372 15.93 0.24 -2.72
CA ALA A 372 15.26 1.51 -2.51
C ALA A 372 15.99 2.69 -3.17
N SER A 373 17.33 2.68 -3.20
CA SER A 373 18.12 3.75 -3.81
C SER A 373 17.91 3.82 -5.32
N ARG A 374 17.82 2.67 -5.98
CA ARG A 374 17.51 2.57 -7.42
C ARG A 374 16.04 2.84 -7.70
N ALA A 375 15.13 2.29 -6.90
CA ALA A 375 13.69 2.52 -7.04
C ALA A 375 13.31 4.01 -6.89
N SER A 376 14.10 4.78 -6.14
CA SER A 376 13.93 6.23 -6.05
C SER A 376 14.25 6.97 -7.36
N LEU A 377 15.02 6.37 -8.26
CA LEU A 377 15.46 6.98 -9.53
C LEU A 377 14.69 6.43 -10.73
N TYR A 378 14.31 5.16 -10.69
CA TYR A 378 13.81 4.41 -11.83
C TYR A 378 12.43 3.82 -11.56
N ALA A 379 11.55 3.91 -12.56
CA ALA A 379 10.23 3.26 -12.51
C ALA A 379 10.37 1.73 -12.56
N PRO A 380 9.34 0.98 -12.12
CA PRO A 380 9.32 -0.47 -12.29
C PRO A 380 9.60 -0.89 -13.73
N ASN A 381 10.34 -1.99 -13.91
CA ASN A 381 10.69 -2.57 -15.21
C ASN A 381 11.50 -1.66 -16.14
N THR A 382 12.31 -0.75 -15.60
CA THR A 382 13.18 0.14 -16.39
C THR A 382 14.65 0.03 -16.03
N GLU A 383 14.97 -0.42 -14.82
CA GLU A 383 16.34 -0.55 -14.32
C GLU A 383 16.50 -1.86 -13.52
N PRO A 384 17.56 -2.64 -13.83
CA PRO A 384 17.89 -3.84 -13.08
C PRO A 384 18.12 -3.56 -11.59
N ARG A 385 17.75 -4.51 -10.75
CA ARG A 385 17.89 -4.42 -9.29
C ARG A 385 17.09 -3.32 -8.60
N ALA A 386 16.30 -2.53 -9.31
CA ALA A 386 15.41 -1.56 -8.67
C ALA A 386 14.15 -2.25 -8.13
N TRP A 387 13.52 -3.04 -8.99
CA TRP A 387 12.22 -3.66 -8.73
C TRP A 387 12.21 -5.11 -9.19
N ASN A 388 11.59 -5.99 -8.41
CA ASN A 388 11.28 -7.35 -8.82
C ASN A 388 9.79 -7.47 -9.16
N ILE A 389 9.49 -8.07 -10.30
CA ILE A 389 8.11 -8.47 -10.61
C ILE A 389 7.74 -9.66 -9.72
N VAL A 390 6.53 -9.65 -9.15
CA VAL A 390 6.14 -10.64 -8.13
C VAL A 390 4.92 -11.49 -8.47
N ASN A 391 4.30 -11.24 -9.63
CA ASN A 391 3.09 -11.96 -10.03
C ASN A 391 3.28 -12.86 -11.26
N THR A 392 4.50 -13.22 -11.61
CA THR A 392 4.78 -14.11 -12.75
C THR A 392 6.11 -14.84 -12.60
N PHE A 393 6.18 -16.05 -13.14
CA PHE A 393 7.44 -16.78 -13.35
C PHE A 393 8.07 -16.48 -14.72
N ALA A 394 7.40 -15.76 -15.62
CA ALA A 394 8.01 -15.39 -16.88
C ALA A 394 9.32 -14.62 -16.64
N TYR A 395 10.37 -15.00 -17.37
CA TYR A 395 11.66 -14.34 -17.26
C TYR A 395 11.52 -12.82 -17.51
N ASN A 396 12.13 -12.05 -16.66
CA ASN A 396 12.16 -10.60 -16.76
C ASN A 396 13.60 -10.07 -16.62
N ASN A 397 14.06 -9.28 -17.57
CA ASN A 397 15.42 -8.72 -17.59
C ASN A 397 15.78 -7.82 -16.41
N TYR A 398 14.79 -7.33 -15.68
CA TYR A 398 15.00 -6.36 -14.61
C TYR A 398 14.86 -6.97 -13.21
N THR A 399 14.38 -8.21 -13.13
CA THR A 399 14.18 -8.95 -11.88
C THR A 399 15.49 -9.58 -11.40
N VAL A 400 15.70 -9.56 -10.09
CA VAL A 400 16.77 -10.33 -9.42
C VAL A 400 16.21 -11.70 -9.04
N TYR A 401 16.87 -12.73 -9.49
CA TYR A 401 16.53 -14.11 -9.18
C TYR A 401 17.49 -14.66 -8.11
N THR A 402 16.94 -15.09 -6.98
CA THR A 402 17.72 -15.54 -5.82
C THR A 402 17.70 -17.07 -5.72
N PRO A 403 18.86 -17.74 -5.66
CA PRO A 403 18.94 -19.20 -5.55
C PRO A 403 18.23 -19.75 -4.31
N GLY A 404 17.64 -20.94 -4.46
CA GLY A 404 17.09 -21.72 -3.34
C GLY A 404 15.70 -21.27 -2.85
N VAL A 405 15.12 -20.22 -3.44
CA VAL A 405 13.78 -19.70 -3.11
C VAL A 405 12.91 -19.63 -4.36
N ILE A 406 11.59 -19.46 -4.18
CA ILE A 406 10.63 -19.37 -5.29
C ILE A 406 10.99 -18.23 -6.26
N SER A 407 11.48 -17.10 -5.75
CA SER A 407 11.95 -15.99 -6.58
C SER A 407 13.15 -16.31 -7.47
N GLY A 408 13.80 -17.44 -7.28
CA GLY A 408 14.85 -17.95 -8.16
C GLY A 408 14.36 -18.82 -9.31
N ILE A 409 13.03 -19.03 -9.44
CA ILE A 409 12.44 -19.81 -10.54
C ILE A 409 12.05 -18.84 -11.65
N SER A 410 12.36 -19.22 -12.89
CA SER A 410 11.98 -18.48 -14.09
C SER A 410 11.54 -19.40 -15.20
N ILE A 411 10.56 -18.99 -15.99
CA ILE A 411 10.14 -19.68 -17.20
C ILE A 411 10.58 -18.87 -18.40
N TYR A 412 11.37 -19.52 -19.27
CA TYR A 412 11.87 -18.94 -20.50
C TYR A 412 11.71 -19.94 -21.65
N ASN A 413 11.04 -19.55 -22.72
CA ASN A 413 10.72 -20.43 -23.87
C ASN A 413 10.06 -21.75 -23.45
N ASP A 414 9.05 -21.69 -22.57
CA ASP A 414 8.29 -22.83 -22.05
C ASP A 414 9.11 -23.84 -21.22
N VAL A 415 10.29 -23.46 -20.80
CA VAL A 415 11.14 -24.26 -19.92
C VAL A 415 11.32 -23.56 -18.59
N ALA A 416 11.14 -24.29 -17.50
CA ALA A 416 11.41 -23.78 -16.17
C ALA A 416 12.89 -23.93 -15.83
N TYR A 417 13.47 -22.90 -15.27
CA TYR A 417 14.85 -22.82 -14.82
C TYR A 417 14.91 -22.39 -13.37
N ARG A 418 15.98 -22.81 -12.72
CA ARG A 418 16.31 -22.42 -11.36
C ARG A 418 17.62 -21.68 -11.35
N ALA A 419 17.64 -20.51 -10.70
CA ALA A 419 18.87 -19.78 -10.48
C ALA A 419 19.81 -20.56 -9.56
N ILE A 420 21.08 -20.75 -9.94
CA ILE A 420 22.12 -21.39 -9.12
C ILE A 420 23.02 -20.39 -8.42
N GLN A 421 22.99 -19.14 -8.85
CA GLN A 421 23.54 -18.00 -8.13
C GLN A 421 22.64 -16.78 -8.37
N GLU A 422 22.77 -15.75 -7.54
CA GLU A 422 22.00 -14.52 -7.74
C GLU A 422 22.28 -13.98 -9.15
N THR A 423 21.22 -13.92 -9.95
CA THR A 423 21.31 -13.40 -11.30
C THR A 423 20.66 -12.04 -11.38
N VAL A 424 21.25 -11.17 -12.13
CA VAL A 424 20.71 -9.88 -12.51
C VAL A 424 20.63 -9.80 -14.01
N SER A 425 19.77 -8.94 -14.50
CA SER A 425 19.44 -8.62 -15.88
C SER A 425 20.44 -9.05 -16.96
N ASN A 426 19.92 -9.32 -18.12
CA ASN A 426 20.68 -9.67 -19.35
C ASN A 426 21.35 -11.05 -19.36
N TYR A 427 21.02 -11.92 -18.42
CA TYR A 427 21.44 -13.32 -18.44
C TYR A 427 20.20 -14.23 -18.51
N PRO A 428 19.44 -14.24 -19.64
CA PRO A 428 18.32 -15.15 -19.78
C PRO A 428 18.79 -16.61 -19.68
N PRO A 429 17.96 -17.51 -19.19
CA PRO A 429 18.24 -18.92 -19.31
C PRO A 429 18.33 -19.28 -20.81
N ILE A 430 19.50 -19.79 -21.24
CA ILE A 430 19.75 -20.17 -22.64
C ILE A 430 20.02 -21.65 -22.68
N ASP A 431 19.35 -22.36 -23.59
CA ASP A 431 19.60 -23.77 -23.91
C ASP A 431 20.56 -23.86 -25.11
N PRO A 432 21.63 -24.65 -25.06
CA PRO A 432 22.02 -25.62 -24.04
C PRO A 432 22.77 -25.04 -22.85
N ILE A 433 22.43 -25.54 -21.67
CA ILE A 433 22.94 -25.14 -20.35
C ILE A 433 24.48 -25.27 -20.15
N PRO A 434 25.28 -26.05 -20.87
CA PRO A 434 26.69 -26.26 -20.49
C PRO A 434 27.56 -25.05 -20.34
N SER A 435 27.13 -23.88 -20.82
CA SER A 435 27.84 -22.61 -20.66
C SER A 435 27.14 -21.60 -19.74
N ASN A 436 25.96 -21.94 -19.22
CA ASN A 436 25.20 -21.01 -18.37
C ASN A 436 25.56 -21.21 -16.89
N ILE A 437 26.36 -20.30 -16.35
CA ILE A 437 26.81 -20.32 -14.96
C ILE A 437 25.74 -19.82 -13.97
N TYR A 438 24.61 -19.34 -14.45
CA TYR A 438 23.56 -18.71 -13.63
C TYR A 438 22.32 -19.58 -13.45
N TRP A 439 22.05 -20.50 -14.37
CA TRP A 439 20.82 -21.26 -14.44
C TRP A 439 21.04 -22.74 -14.59
N THR A 440 20.13 -23.52 -14.02
CA THR A 440 19.94 -24.95 -14.32
C THR A 440 18.47 -25.16 -14.62
N GLU A 441 18.17 -26.15 -15.48
CA GLU A 441 16.76 -26.55 -15.69
C GLU A 441 16.18 -27.06 -14.35
N TYR A 442 14.90 -26.75 -14.11
CA TYR A 442 14.20 -27.05 -12.86
C TYR A 442 14.03 -28.55 -12.66
#